data_f714712d5182b0603658e33efd809927
#
_entry.id   f714712d5182b0603658e33efd809927
#
_cell.length_a   1.000
_cell.length_b   1.000
_cell.length_c   1.000
_cell.angle_alpha   90.00
_cell.angle_beta   90.00
_cell.angle_gamma   90.00
#
_symmetry.space_group_name_H-M   'P 1'
#
loop_
_entity.id
_entity.type
_entity.pdbx_description
1 polymer ?
#
loop_
_entity_poly.entity_id
_entity_poly.type
_entity_poly.pdbx_seq_one_letter_code
_entity_poly.pdbx_strand_id
1 'polypeptide(L)'
;MRIAFYLAIVILVLAIVGYFTFTGEESATKVLLKTSMGDITLQLYDDMPITTGNFKGLVKKGFYDGVIFHRVIDGFMIQGGDPEGTGMGGPGYTIADEFTDHNRNDRGTIAMANAGPNTGGSQFFINLVDNNFLDSMHPAFGKVIDGMDLADAIAKVQTDANDRPLTEVKIIEAKIIS
;
A
#
# COMPACT_ATOMS: atom_id res chain seq x y z
N MET A 1 -15.84 -41.07 -39.84
CA MET A 1 -16.05 -39.62 -39.86
C MET A 1 -16.73 -39.09 -38.59
N ARG A 2 -17.82 -39.64 -38.08
CA ARG A 2 -18.52 -39.18 -36.86
C ARG A 2 -17.68 -39.24 -35.57
N ILE A 3 -16.89 -40.31 -35.37
CA ILE A 3 -16.06 -40.51 -34.16
C ILE A 3 -14.95 -39.46 -34.09
N ALA A 4 -14.30 -39.13 -35.20
CA ALA A 4 -13.22 -38.10 -35.22
C ALA A 4 -13.78 -36.69 -34.93
N PHE A 5 -15.01 -36.41 -35.32
CA PHE A 5 -15.68 -35.14 -35.04
C PHE A 5 -16.01 -34.99 -33.54
N TYR A 6 -16.49 -36.04 -32.88
CA TYR A 6 -16.74 -36.03 -31.42
C TYR A 6 -15.46 -35.93 -30.62
N LEU A 7 -14.37 -36.59 -31.04
CA LEU A 7 -13.05 -36.45 -30.38
C LEU A 7 -12.51 -35.01 -30.46
N ALA A 8 -12.68 -34.36 -31.63
CA ALA A 8 -12.25 -32.95 -31.80
C ALA A 8 -13.03 -31.98 -30.90
N ILE A 9 -14.36 -32.20 -30.73
CA ILE A 9 -15.21 -31.40 -29.85
C ILE A 9 -14.82 -31.59 -28.38
N VAL A 10 -14.56 -32.83 -27.96
CA VAL A 10 -14.14 -33.11 -26.57
C VAL A 10 -12.79 -32.46 -26.25
N ILE A 11 -11.82 -32.52 -27.18
CA ILE A 11 -10.51 -31.84 -26.99
C ILE A 11 -10.69 -30.34 -26.95
N LEU A 12 -11.54 -29.73 -27.76
CA LEU A 12 -11.83 -28.31 -27.75
C LEU A 12 -12.47 -27.85 -26.42
N VAL A 13 -13.45 -28.62 -25.94
CA VAL A 13 -14.12 -28.34 -24.65
C VAL A 13 -13.14 -28.47 -23.48
N LEU A 14 -12.27 -29.47 -23.47
CA LEU A 14 -11.25 -29.64 -22.44
C LEU A 14 -10.21 -28.52 -22.50
N ALA A 15 -9.82 -28.02 -23.68
CA ALA A 15 -8.94 -26.89 -23.86
C ALA A 15 -9.57 -25.57 -23.35
N ILE A 16 -10.86 -25.36 -23.62
CA ILE A 16 -11.60 -24.18 -23.14
C ILE A 16 -11.76 -24.23 -21.61
N VAL A 17 -12.14 -25.39 -21.05
CA VAL A 17 -12.23 -25.55 -19.59
C VAL A 17 -10.86 -25.39 -18.93
N GLY A 18 -9.79 -25.96 -19.52
CA GLY A 18 -8.42 -25.76 -19.03
C GLY A 18 -7.95 -24.30 -19.11
N TYR A 19 -8.36 -23.55 -20.12
CA TYR A 19 -8.04 -22.14 -20.25
C TYR A 19 -8.75 -21.28 -19.19
N PHE A 20 -10.03 -21.57 -18.91
CA PHE A 20 -10.81 -20.87 -17.87
C PHE A 20 -10.38 -21.20 -16.44
N THR A 21 -9.78 -22.35 -16.19
CA THR A 21 -9.29 -22.71 -14.85
C THR A 21 -7.87 -22.19 -14.57
N PHE A 22 -7.15 -21.68 -15.58
CA PHE A 22 -5.79 -21.16 -15.43
C PHE A 22 -5.72 -19.63 -15.32
N THR A 23 -6.83 -18.93 -15.43
CA THR A 23 -6.91 -17.53 -14.98
C THR A 23 -7.14 -17.53 -13.46
N GLY A 24 -6.13 -17.97 -12.71
CA GLY A 24 -6.08 -17.71 -11.28
C GLY A 24 -6.10 -16.18 -11.11
N GLU A 25 -7.14 -15.64 -10.51
CA GLU A 25 -7.07 -14.30 -9.95
C GLU A 25 -5.85 -14.31 -9.02
N GLU A 26 -4.76 -13.66 -9.42
CA GLU A 26 -3.70 -13.34 -8.48
C GLU A 26 -4.38 -12.53 -7.39
N SER A 27 -4.53 -13.13 -6.21
CA SER A 27 -5.19 -12.44 -5.12
C SER A 27 -4.31 -11.23 -4.78
N ALA A 28 -4.90 -10.04 -4.84
CA ALA A 28 -4.20 -8.80 -4.58
C ALA A 28 -3.37 -8.89 -3.29
N THR A 29 -2.11 -8.50 -3.36
CA THR A 29 -1.18 -8.60 -2.24
C THR A 29 -1.69 -7.85 -1.03
N LYS A 30 -1.76 -8.52 0.12
CA LYS A 30 -2.12 -7.91 1.39
C LYS A 30 -0.91 -7.77 2.31
N VAL A 31 -0.82 -6.63 2.97
CA VAL A 31 0.22 -6.34 3.96
C VAL A 31 -0.44 -5.99 5.29
N LEU A 32 0.00 -6.66 6.35
CA LEU A 32 -0.35 -6.33 7.72
C LEU A 32 0.71 -5.37 8.28
N LEU A 33 0.29 -4.21 8.75
CA LEU A 33 1.06 -3.31 9.60
C LEU A 33 0.60 -3.52 11.04
N LYS A 34 1.36 -4.28 11.82
CA LYS A 34 1.13 -4.44 13.25
C LYS A 34 1.72 -3.25 13.98
N THR A 35 0.88 -2.41 14.55
CA THR A 35 1.33 -1.21 15.23
C THR A 35 1.24 -1.33 16.75
N SER A 36 1.86 -0.39 17.47
CA SER A 36 1.75 -0.30 18.94
C SER A 36 0.34 0.05 19.43
N MET A 37 -0.57 0.44 18.52
CA MET A 37 -1.97 0.74 18.84
C MET A 37 -2.97 -0.30 18.30
N GLY A 38 -2.49 -1.28 17.50
CA GLY A 38 -3.29 -2.33 16.86
C GLY A 38 -2.89 -2.56 15.41
N ASP A 39 -3.68 -3.29 14.66
CA ASP A 39 -3.35 -3.78 13.34
C ASP A 39 -4.07 -3.02 12.23
N ILE A 40 -3.34 -2.68 11.15
CA ILE A 40 -3.90 -2.11 9.91
C ILE A 40 -3.58 -3.07 8.78
N THR A 41 -4.59 -3.51 8.03
CA THR A 41 -4.40 -4.36 6.85
C THR A 41 -4.56 -3.55 5.58
N LEU A 42 -3.55 -3.61 4.73
CA LEU A 42 -3.52 -2.97 3.42
C LEU A 42 -3.77 -3.99 2.32
N GLN A 43 -4.48 -3.59 1.28
CA GLN A 43 -4.50 -4.26 -0.02
C GLN A 43 -3.75 -3.38 -1.02
N LEU A 44 -2.71 -3.91 -1.63
CA LEU A 44 -1.89 -3.17 -2.61
C LEU A 44 -2.48 -3.31 -4.01
N TYR A 45 -2.25 -2.31 -4.86
CA TYR A 45 -2.65 -2.34 -6.27
C TYR A 45 -1.59 -3.07 -7.12
N ASP A 46 -2.02 -4.00 -7.96
CA ASP A 46 -1.10 -4.86 -8.73
C ASP A 46 -0.62 -4.21 -10.03
N ASP A 47 -1.30 -3.16 -10.48
CA ASP A 47 -0.97 -2.39 -11.69
C ASP A 47 0.02 -1.24 -11.47
N MET A 48 0.68 -1.22 -10.30
CA MET A 48 1.71 -0.24 -9.92
C MET A 48 3.03 -0.95 -9.56
N PRO A 49 3.68 -1.65 -10.52
CA PRO A 49 4.82 -2.52 -10.24
C PRO A 49 6.02 -1.80 -9.63
N ILE A 50 6.26 -0.52 -9.94
CA ILE A 50 7.36 0.27 -9.37
C ILE A 50 7.06 0.56 -7.89
N THR A 51 5.95 1.22 -7.61
CA THR A 51 5.59 1.71 -6.27
C THR A 51 5.25 0.57 -5.34
N THR A 52 4.33 -0.32 -5.76
CA THR A 52 3.93 -1.51 -5.00
C THR A 52 5.09 -2.49 -4.86
N GLY A 53 5.87 -2.71 -5.92
CA GLY A 53 7.05 -3.58 -5.88
C GLY A 53 8.11 -3.09 -4.91
N ASN A 54 8.38 -1.79 -4.86
CA ASN A 54 9.28 -1.17 -3.91
C ASN A 54 8.79 -1.36 -2.47
N PHE A 55 7.53 -1.02 -2.18
CA PHE A 55 6.95 -1.18 -0.85
C PHE A 55 6.99 -2.64 -0.38
N LYS A 56 6.57 -3.60 -1.22
CA LYS A 56 6.67 -5.05 -0.94
C LYS A 56 8.10 -5.48 -0.67
N GLY A 57 9.07 -4.97 -1.43
CA GLY A 57 10.49 -5.27 -1.25
C GLY A 57 11.01 -4.79 0.09
N LEU A 58 10.60 -3.61 0.54
CA LEU A 58 10.96 -3.04 1.84
C LEU A 58 10.28 -3.82 2.98
N VAL A 59 9.00 -4.18 2.86
CA VAL A 59 8.29 -5.05 3.82
C VAL A 59 9.02 -6.39 3.99
N LYS A 60 9.39 -7.07 2.89
CA LYS A 60 10.12 -8.34 2.94
C LYS A 60 11.48 -8.26 3.64
N LYS A 61 12.10 -7.09 3.64
CA LYS A 61 13.39 -6.84 4.31
C LYS A 61 13.25 -6.46 5.79
N GLY A 62 12.00 -6.35 6.32
CA GLY A 62 11.74 -5.83 7.67
C GLY A 62 12.10 -4.35 7.81
N PHE A 63 12.15 -3.59 6.71
CA PHE A 63 12.59 -2.19 6.72
C PHE A 63 11.68 -1.31 7.58
N TYR A 64 10.39 -1.63 7.66
CA TYR A 64 9.41 -0.86 8.42
C TYR A 64 9.30 -1.25 9.89
N ASP A 65 9.99 -2.32 10.32
CA ASP A 65 9.91 -2.80 11.71
C ASP A 65 10.59 -1.78 12.65
N GLY A 66 9.86 -1.32 13.64
CA GLY A 66 10.31 -0.26 14.57
C GLY A 66 10.13 1.17 14.06
N VAL A 67 9.75 1.37 12.80
CA VAL A 67 9.54 2.71 12.21
C VAL A 67 8.27 3.33 12.78
N ILE A 68 8.31 4.66 13.04
CA ILE A 68 7.19 5.39 13.63
C ILE A 68 6.33 6.10 12.57
N PHE A 69 5.10 6.40 12.95
CA PHE A 69 4.34 7.47 12.31
C PHE A 69 4.87 8.81 12.85
N HIS A 70 5.72 9.45 12.09
CA HIS A 70 6.43 10.65 12.52
C HIS A 70 5.64 11.95 12.34
N ARG A 71 4.55 11.92 11.56
CA ARG A 71 3.64 13.04 11.33
C ARG A 71 2.19 12.55 11.25
N VAL A 72 1.33 13.08 12.10
CA VAL A 72 -0.09 12.73 12.12
C VAL A 72 -0.94 14.00 12.21
N ILE A 73 -1.94 14.12 11.34
CA ILE A 73 -2.85 15.27 11.29
C ILE A 73 -4.28 14.75 11.21
N ASP A 74 -5.07 14.97 12.26
CA ASP A 74 -6.49 14.61 12.27
C ASP A 74 -7.25 15.32 11.13
N GLY A 75 -8.12 14.59 10.45
CA GLY A 75 -8.84 15.10 9.27
C GLY A 75 -7.97 15.29 8.03
N PHE A 76 -6.74 14.72 8.00
CA PHE A 76 -5.88 14.76 6.82
C PHE A 76 -5.23 13.41 6.55
N MET A 77 -4.13 13.06 7.26
CA MET A 77 -3.39 11.82 7.01
C MET A 77 -2.53 11.42 8.21
N ILE A 78 -2.06 10.17 8.22
CA ILE A 78 -0.96 9.68 9.06
C ILE A 78 0.20 9.26 8.17
N GLN A 79 1.42 9.76 8.45
CA GLN A 79 2.61 9.55 7.65
C GLN A 79 3.69 8.81 8.43
N GLY A 80 4.27 7.80 7.82
CA GLY A 80 5.35 6.98 8.35
C GLY A 80 6.34 6.56 7.27
N GLY A 81 7.15 5.52 7.56
CA GLY A 81 8.05 4.92 6.57
C GLY A 81 9.44 5.56 6.51
N ASP A 82 9.74 6.53 7.39
CA ASP A 82 11.07 7.08 7.56
C ASP A 82 11.81 6.31 8.68
N PRO A 83 12.91 5.60 8.38
CA PRO A 83 13.65 4.82 9.38
C PRO A 83 14.29 5.70 10.46
N GLU A 84 14.56 6.98 10.17
CA GLU A 84 15.12 7.94 11.12
C GLU A 84 14.02 8.64 11.94
N GLY A 85 12.76 8.57 11.49
CA GLY A 85 11.61 9.21 12.11
C GLY A 85 11.68 10.74 12.13
N THR A 86 12.48 11.36 11.26
CA THR A 86 12.70 12.81 11.18
C THR A 86 11.84 13.48 10.11
N GLY A 87 11.26 12.70 9.22
CA GLY A 87 10.60 13.14 7.99
C GLY A 87 11.56 13.35 6.80
N MET A 88 12.87 13.19 7.02
CA MET A 88 13.91 13.41 5.99
C MET A 88 14.61 12.11 5.56
N GLY A 89 14.46 11.03 6.31
CA GLY A 89 15.07 9.74 6.04
C GLY A 89 14.35 8.95 4.95
N GLY A 90 15.02 7.87 4.49
CA GLY A 90 14.50 7.02 3.44
C GLY A 90 15.35 5.77 3.22
N PRO A 91 15.12 5.01 2.13
CA PRO A 91 15.79 3.73 1.90
C PRO A 91 17.18 3.87 1.28
N GLY A 92 17.69 5.10 1.08
CA GLY A 92 18.97 5.39 0.42
C GLY A 92 18.88 5.47 -1.12
N TYR A 93 17.67 5.44 -1.67
CA TYR A 93 17.40 5.62 -3.11
C TYR A 93 16.01 6.24 -3.32
N THR A 94 15.71 6.65 -4.53
CA THR A 94 14.38 7.12 -4.95
C THR A 94 13.82 6.24 -6.06
N ILE A 95 12.50 6.28 -6.23
CA ILE A 95 11.78 5.62 -7.32
C ILE A 95 11.06 6.66 -8.19
N ALA A 96 10.81 6.31 -9.44
CA ALA A 96 9.99 7.11 -10.33
C ALA A 96 8.54 7.11 -9.85
N ASP A 97 7.85 8.24 -10.02
CA ASP A 97 6.42 8.33 -9.77
C ASP A 97 5.67 7.45 -10.77
N GLU A 98 4.63 6.78 -10.28
CA GLU A 98 3.80 5.87 -11.06
C GLU A 98 2.34 6.24 -10.86
N PHE A 99 1.73 6.87 -11.85
CA PHE A 99 0.34 7.29 -11.83
C PHE A 99 -0.49 6.42 -12.78
N THR A 100 -1.63 5.95 -12.29
CA THR A 100 -2.63 5.23 -13.07
C THR A 100 -3.83 6.12 -13.34
N ASP A 101 -4.72 5.72 -14.27
CA ASP A 101 -5.95 6.46 -14.58
C ASP A 101 -6.92 6.54 -13.39
N HIS A 102 -6.75 5.66 -12.40
CA HIS A 102 -7.55 5.63 -11.19
C HIS A 102 -6.79 6.15 -9.95
N ASN A 103 -5.67 6.86 -10.13
CA ASN A 103 -4.93 7.42 -9.01
C ASN A 103 -5.79 8.44 -8.25
N ARG A 104 -6.20 8.06 -7.04
CA ARG A 104 -7.04 8.90 -6.18
C ARG A 104 -6.57 8.76 -4.74
N ASN A 105 -6.38 9.91 -4.10
CA ASN A 105 -6.07 10.02 -2.68
C ASN A 105 -7.37 10.12 -1.87
N ASP A 106 -8.29 9.18 -2.10
CA ASP A 106 -9.54 9.07 -1.34
C ASP A 106 -9.26 8.55 0.08
N ARG A 107 -10.19 8.75 1.01
CA ARG A 107 -10.09 8.19 2.36
C ARG A 107 -9.79 6.70 2.34
N GLY A 108 -8.83 6.30 3.17
CA GLY A 108 -8.37 4.93 3.32
C GLY A 108 -7.33 4.49 2.30
N THR A 109 -6.95 5.30 1.31
CA THR A 109 -5.85 4.96 0.43
C THR A 109 -4.50 5.16 1.11
N ILE A 110 -3.52 4.32 0.74
CA ILE A 110 -2.10 4.52 1.06
C ILE A 110 -1.38 5.07 -0.16
N ALA A 111 -0.65 6.17 0.01
CA ALA A 111 0.06 6.86 -1.05
C ALA A 111 1.54 7.09 -0.73
N MET A 112 2.37 7.20 -1.77
CA MET A 112 3.80 7.46 -1.64
C MET A 112 4.05 8.92 -1.31
N ALA A 113 4.71 9.16 -0.18
CA ALA A 113 5.22 10.48 0.15
C ALA A 113 6.48 10.80 -0.68
N ASN A 114 6.62 12.04 -1.08
CA ASN A 114 7.75 12.54 -1.86
C ASN A 114 8.06 14.01 -1.54
N ALA A 115 9.23 14.49 -1.99
CA ALA A 115 9.67 15.87 -1.89
C ALA A 115 9.67 16.56 -3.28
N GLY A 116 8.82 16.12 -4.20
CA GLY A 116 8.69 16.54 -5.58
C GLY A 116 8.73 15.34 -6.53
N PRO A 117 8.63 15.56 -7.84
CA PRO A 117 8.55 14.48 -8.82
C PRO A 117 9.71 13.49 -8.74
N ASN A 118 9.41 12.18 -8.78
CA ASN A 118 10.39 11.09 -8.79
C ASN A 118 11.32 11.05 -7.57
N THR A 119 10.84 11.49 -6.41
CA THR A 119 11.58 11.45 -5.15
C THR A 119 10.94 10.53 -4.10
N GLY A 120 9.96 9.74 -4.49
CA GLY A 120 9.40 8.68 -3.64
C GLY A 120 10.49 7.69 -3.19
N GLY A 121 10.34 7.13 -2.01
CA GLY A 121 11.32 6.18 -1.46
C GLY A 121 10.65 5.13 -0.57
N SER A 122 10.73 5.31 0.75
CA SER A 122 10.05 4.44 1.71
C SER A 122 8.92 5.11 2.47
N GLN A 123 8.86 6.44 2.48
CA GLN A 123 7.81 7.14 3.21
C GLN A 123 6.46 7.02 2.51
N PHE A 124 5.43 6.81 3.29
CA PHE A 124 4.05 6.68 2.85
C PHE A 124 3.10 7.41 3.81
N PHE A 125 1.89 7.68 3.35
CA PHE A 125 0.82 8.15 4.21
C PHE A 125 -0.49 7.42 3.92
N ILE A 126 -1.34 7.35 4.95
CA ILE A 126 -2.72 6.84 4.84
C ILE A 126 -3.65 8.04 4.91
N ASN A 127 -4.50 8.20 3.90
CA ASN A 127 -5.48 9.27 3.82
C ASN A 127 -6.65 9.02 4.79
N LEU A 128 -6.96 10.01 5.63
CA LEU A 128 -8.07 9.93 6.60
C LEU A 128 -9.35 10.57 6.06
N VAL A 129 -9.24 11.35 5.01
CA VAL A 129 -10.32 11.99 4.25
C VAL A 129 -9.97 11.94 2.76
N ASP A 130 -10.88 12.39 1.91
CA ASP A 130 -10.61 12.54 0.49
C ASP A 130 -9.68 13.74 0.25
N ASN A 131 -8.42 13.46 -0.06
CA ASN A 131 -7.36 14.43 -0.32
C ASN A 131 -7.06 14.54 -1.82
N ASN A 132 -8.07 14.63 -2.66
CA ASN A 132 -7.94 14.53 -4.12
C ASN A 132 -7.08 15.65 -4.75
N PHE A 133 -6.79 16.72 -4.03
CA PHE A 133 -5.81 17.73 -4.46
C PHE A 133 -4.37 17.17 -4.54
N LEU A 134 -4.11 15.97 -3.98
CA LEU A 134 -2.83 15.25 -4.04
C LEU A 134 -2.73 14.29 -5.24
N ASP A 135 -3.81 14.06 -6.00
CA ASP A 135 -3.89 13.02 -7.04
C ASP A 135 -2.81 13.14 -8.13
N SER A 136 -2.41 14.36 -8.46
CA SER A 136 -1.37 14.61 -9.47
C SER A 136 0.06 14.62 -8.91
N MET A 137 0.24 14.43 -7.60
CA MET A 137 1.54 14.59 -6.92
C MET A 137 1.98 13.34 -6.15
N HIS A 138 1.03 12.56 -5.65
CA HIS A 138 1.31 11.40 -4.79
C HIS A 138 0.62 10.16 -5.32
N PRO A 139 1.40 9.16 -5.81
CA PRO A 139 0.85 7.90 -6.28
C PRO A 139 0.16 7.13 -5.13
N ALA A 140 -1.15 6.90 -5.24
CA ALA A 140 -1.89 6.02 -4.35
C ALA A 140 -1.74 4.58 -4.84
N PHE A 141 -1.08 3.73 -4.06
CA PHE A 141 -0.67 2.39 -4.47
C PHE A 141 -1.37 1.24 -3.74
N GLY A 142 -2.40 1.57 -2.96
CA GLY A 142 -3.20 0.59 -2.23
C GLY A 142 -4.26 1.24 -1.36
N LYS A 143 -4.92 0.43 -0.56
CA LYS A 143 -5.96 0.88 0.36
C LYS A 143 -5.98 0.07 1.66
N VAL A 144 -6.44 0.68 2.72
CA VAL A 144 -6.78 0.01 3.98
C VAL A 144 -8.05 -0.81 3.75
N ILE A 145 -8.00 -2.10 4.10
CA ILE A 145 -9.15 -3.01 4.03
C ILE A 145 -9.63 -3.43 5.42
N ASP A 146 -8.81 -3.20 6.45
CA ASP A 146 -9.17 -3.41 7.86
C ASP A 146 -8.32 -2.49 8.74
N GLY A 147 -8.88 -2.00 9.86
CA GLY A 147 -8.18 -1.12 10.80
C GLY A 147 -8.22 0.37 10.45
N MET A 148 -9.19 0.83 9.65
CA MET A 148 -9.33 2.27 9.35
C MET A 148 -9.72 3.10 10.57
N ASP A 149 -10.48 2.54 11.49
CA ASP A 149 -10.80 3.15 12.79
C ASP A 149 -9.56 3.32 13.66
N LEU A 150 -8.59 2.41 13.55
CA LEU A 150 -7.31 2.53 14.19
C LEU A 150 -6.46 3.66 13.58
N ALA A 151 -6.45 3.80 12.25
CA ALA A 151 -5.78 4.93 11.59
C ALA A 151 -6.35 6.27 12.09
N ASP A 152 -7.68 6.37 12.24
CA ASP A 152 -8.33 7.53 12.84
C ASP A 152 -7.94 7.74 14.32
N ALA A 153 -7.75 6.66 15.09
CA ALA A 153 -7.31 6.75 16.48
C ALA A 153 -5.86 7.22 16.59
N ILE A 154 -4.98 6.76 15.68
CA ILE A 154 -3.58 7.23 15.59
C ILE A 154 -3.54 8.73 15.30
N ALA A 155 -4.42 9.24 14.43
CA ALA A 155 -4.45 10.66 14.09
C ALA A 155 -4.85 11.57 15.26
N LYS A 156 -5.49 11.02 16.29
CA LYS A 156 -5.98 11.75 17.46
C LYS A 156 -5.04 11.74 18.67
N VAL A 157 -3.86 11.13 18.53
CA VAL A 157 -2.86 11.20 19.60
C VAL A 157 -2.36 12.65 19.77
N GLN A 158 -1.87 12.98 20.96
CA GLN A 158 -1.28 14.30 21.19
C GLN A 158 0.00 14.46 20.37
N THR A 159 0.14 15.61 19.72
CA THR A 159 1.29 15.95 18.88
C THR A 159 1.99 17.21 19.37
N ASP A 160 3.23 17.40 18.93
CA ASP A 160 3.94 18.67 19.05
C ASP A 160 3.51 19.67 17.95
N ALA A 161 4.18 20.82 17.90
CA ALA A 161 3.91 21.89 16.92
C ALA A 161 4.26 21.49 15.45
N ASN A 162 4.93 20.35 15.24
CA ASN A 162 5.30 19.82 13.94
C ASN A 162 4.45 18.57 13.57
N ASP A 163 3.29 18.40 14.20
CA ASP A 163 2.39 17.27 14.01
C ASP A 163 3.02 15.90 14.40
N ARG A 164 4.11 15.89 15.17
CA ARG A 164 4.77 14.66 15.62
C ARG A 164 4.11 14.15 16.89
N PRO A 165 3.72 12.86 16.96
CA PRO A 165 3.18 12.26 18.18
C PRO A 165 4.13 12.43 19.38
N LEU A 166 3.61 12.93 20.51
CA LEU A 166 4.37 13.06 21.78
C LEU A 166 4.73 11.68 22.36
N THR A 167 3.87 10.69 22.14
CA THR A 167 4.16 9.28 22.40
C THR A 167 4.25 8.56 21.06
N GLU A 168 5.40 7.95 20.80
CA GLU A 168 5.65 7.30 19.52
C GLU A 168 4.63 6.20 19.21
N VAL A 169 4.02 6.26 18.04
CA VAL A 169 3.24 5.17 17.46
C VAL A 169 4.12 4.44 16.46
N LYS A 170 4.43 3.16 16.76
CA LYS A 170 5.40 2.34 16.00
C LYS A 170 4.71 1.28 15.17
N ILE A 171 5.26 1.01 14.00
CA ILE A 171 5.04 -0.24 13.27
C ILE A 171 5.95 -1.28 13.94
N ILE A 172 5.37 -2.20 14.70
CA ILE A 172 6.11 -3.28 15.38
C ILE A 172 6.64 -4.29 14.36
N GLU A 173 5.81 -4.62 13.37
CA GLU A 173 6.10 -5.55 12.29
C GLU A 173 5.27 -5.18 11.06
N ALA A 174 5.88 -5.21 9.88
CA ALA A 174 5.18 -5.14 8.60
C ALA A 174 5.40 -6.45 7.84
N LYS A 175 4.32 -7.15 7.43
CA LYS A 175 4.44 -8.42 6.72
C LYS A 175 3.41 -8.65 5.64
N ILE A 176 3.80 -9.32 4.56
CA ILE A 176 2.89 -9.81 3.53
C ILE A 176 2.13 -11.01 4.09
N ILE A 177 0.80 -11.01 3.98
CA ILE A 177 -0.09 -12.06 4.51
C ILE A 177 -0.86 -12.83 3.44
N SER A 178 -0.88 -12.34 2.19
CA SER A 178 -1.38 -13.06 1.01
C SER A 178 -0.86 -12.39 -0.27
#